data_39af1a60120bbbd6936bad4248dd02b7
#
_entry.id   39af1a60120bbbd6936bad4248dd02b7
#
_cell.length_a   1.000
_cell.length_b   1.000
_cell.length_c   1.000
_cell.angle_alpha   90.00
_cell.angle_beta   90.00
_cell.angle_gamma   90.00
#
_symmetry.space_group_name_H-M   'P 1'
#
loop_
_entity.id
_entity.type
_entity.pdbx_description
1 polymer ?
#
loop_
_entity_poly.entity_id
_entity_poly.type
_entity_poly.pdbx_seq_one_letter_code
_entity_poly.pdbx_strand_id
1 'polypeptide(L)'
;MTGPMLAAYLKAEIGGPLVARVTNVRFANTVTRWARGGKPNRYALNRMQLVATLLLVLEESFDDPSGAARWLTVDNPSLGFRAPIDALAEGAFAEVFAVARDCAIRFGGPQ
;
A
#
# COMPACT_ATOMS: atom_id res chain seq x y z
N MET A 1 4.59 -15.72 1.94
CA MET A 1 4.81 -15.12 0.61
C MET A 1 6.27 -14.70 0.51
N THR A 2 6.96 -15.05 -0.57
CA THR A 2 8.34 -14.65 -0.78
C THR A 2 8.42 -13.18 -1.17
N GLY A 3 9.63 -12.58 -1.09
CA GLY A 3 9.84 -11.20 -1.54
C GLY A 3 9.41 -10.97 -2.99
N PRO A 4 9.82 -11.81 -3.96
CA PRO A 4 9.36 -11.67 -5.34
C PRO A 4 7.85 -11.79 -5.50
N MET A 5 7.22 -12.73 -4.81
CA MET A 5 5.76 -12.89 -4.88
C MET A 5 5.05 -11.69 -4.30
N LEU A 6 5.55 -11.14 -3.20
CA LEU A 6 4.99 -9.96 -2.57
C LEU A 6 5.11 -8.73 -3.48
N ALA A 7 6.26 -8.54 -4.11
CA ALA A 7 6.47 -7.45 -5.05
C ALA A 7 5.55 -7.56 -6.27
N ALA A 8 5.40 -8.77 -6.80
CA ALA A 8 4.51 -9.03 -7.94
C ALA A 8 3.05 -8.75 -7.56
N TYR A 9 2.63 -9.19 -6.38
CA TYR A 9 1.28 -8.95 -5.89
C TYR A 9 1.00 -7.45 -5.76
N LEU A 10 1.87 -6.72 -5.07
CA LEU A 10 1.66 -5.28 -4.87
C LEU A 10 1.74 -4.50 -6.18
N LYS A 11 2.64 -4.89 -7.09
CA LYS A 11 2.74 -4.26 -8.39
C LYS A 11 1.43 -4.40 -9.17
N ALA A 12 0.80 -5.59 -9.09
CA ALA A 12 -0.50 -5.83 -9.75
C ALA A 12 -1.61 -5.01 -9.10
N GLU A 13 -1.60 -4.87 -7.78
CA GLU A 13 -2.67 -4.21 -7.04
C GLU A 13 -2.61 -2.68 -7.10
N ILE A 14 -1.43 -2.10 -6.91
CA ILE A 14 -1.29 -0.65 -6.81
C ILE A 14 -0.33 -0.03 -7.83
N GLY A 15 0.39 -0.86 -8.57
CA GLY A 15 1.33 -0.39 -9.59
C GLY A 15 2.74 -0.18 -9.07
N GLY A 16 3.71 -0.36 -9.97
CA GLY A 16 5.13 -0.22 -9.64
C GLY A 16 5.50 1.13 -9.02
N PRO A 17 5.02 2.27 -9.57
CA PRO A 17 5.35 3.57 -9.00
C PRO A 17 4.95 3.76 -7.54
N LEU A 18 3.77 3.28 -7.13
CA LEU A 18 3.35 3.37 -5.74
C LEU A 18 4.16 2.45 -4.83
N VAL A 19 4.51 1.25 -5.31
CA VAL A 19 5.38 0.35 -4.54
C VAL A 19 6.76 0.98 -4.36
N ALA A 20 7.30 1.59 -5.42
CA ALA A 20 8.58 2.30 -5.33
C ALA A 20 8.51 3.43 -4.30
N ARG A 21 7.41 4.18 -4.30
CA ARG A 21 7.21 5.30 -3.37
C ARG A 21 7.24 4.81 -1.91
N VAL A 22 6.49 3.77 -1.59
CA VAL A 22 6.37 3.28 -0.22
C VAL A 22 7.62 2.56 0.27
N THR A 23 8.41 1.99 -0.64
CA THR A 23 9.68 1.32 -0.30
C THR A 23 10.88 2.28 -0.37
N ASN A 24 10.63 3.52 -0.76
CA ASN A 24 11.66 4.56 -0.91
C ASN A 24 12.76 4.19 -1.90
N VAL A 25 12.43 3.44 -2.95
CA VAL A 25 13.35 3.22 -4.06
C VAL A 25 13.05 4.23 -5.16
N ARG A 26 14.10 4.63 -5.88
CA ARG A 26 13.99 5.72 -6.85
C ARG A 26 13.17 5.35 -8.08
N PHE A 27 13.28 4.09 -8.54
CA PHE A 27 12.73 3.68 -9.82
C PHE A 27 11.77 2.49 -9.69
N ALA A 28 10.66 2.55 -10.42
CA ALA A 28 9.72 1.43 -10.50
C ALA A 28 10.37 0.17 -11.09
N ASN A 29 11.43 0.30 -11.91
CA ASN A 29 12.18 -0.83 -12.44
C ASN A 29 12.77 -1.72 -11.34
N THR A 30 13.11 -1.14 -10.20
CA THR A 30 13.60 -1.92 -9.05
C THR A 30 12.52 -2.88 -8.57
N VAL A 31 11.28 -2.41 -8.50
CA VAL A 31 10.12 -3.25 -8.11
C VAL A 31 9.93 -4.37 -9.14
N THR A 32 10.05 -4.06 -10.42
CA THR A 32 9.93 -5.06 -11.49
C THR A 32 11.01 -6.15 -11.34
N ARG A 33 12.24 -5.76 -11.00
CA ARG A 33 13.31 -6.74 -10.77
C ARG A 33 13.00 -7.64 -9.58
N TRP A 34 12.45 -7.09 -8.50
CA TRP A 34 12.03 -7.89 -7.34
C TRP A 34 10.96 -8.90 -7.75
N ALA A 35 9.97 -8.45 -8.51
CA ALA A 35 8.88 -9.31 -8.97
C ALA A 35 9.37 -10.46 -9.84
N ARG A 36 10.52 -10.29 -10.51
CA ARG A 36 11.13 -11.30 -11.38
C ARG A 36 12.15 -12.20 -10.65
N GLY A 37 12.24 -12.11 -9.34
CA GLY A 37 13.11 -12.98 -8.56
C GLY A 37 14.26 -12.26 -7.87
N GLY A 38 14.37 -10.95 -7.98
CA GLY A 38 15.35 -10.17 -7.24
C GLY A 38 15.05 -10.19 -5.74
N LYS A 39 16.01 -9.75 -4.94
CA LYS A 39 15.87 -9.76 -3.48
C LYS A 39 15.71 -8.34 -2.95
N PRO A 40 14.50 -7.94 -2.53
CA PRO A 40 14.36 -6.68 -1.80
C PRO A 40 15.10 -6.76 -0.48
N ASN A 41 15.67 -5.64 -0.03
CA ASN A 41 16.30 -5.59 1.28
C ASN A 41 15.23 -5.68 2.38
N ARG A 42 15.67 -5.86 3.63
CA ARG A 42 14.75 -6.04 4.76
C ARG A 42 13.81 -4.85 4.92
N TYR A 43 14.31 -3.64 4.73
CA TYR A 43 13.50 -2.43 4.83
C TYR A 43 12.36 -2.44 3.81
N ALA A 44 12.67 -2.70 2.54
CA ALA A 44 11.66 -2.76 1.48
C ALA A 44 10.68 -3.90 1.73
N LEU A 45 11.17 -5.06 2.14
CA LEU A 45 10.34 -6.22 2.42
C LEU A 45 9.32 -5.92 3.54
N ASN A 46 9.78 -5.31 4.63
CA ASN A 46 8.91 -4.94 5.75
C ASN A 46 7.83 -3.96 5.30
N ARG A 47 8.22 -2.96 4.50
CA ARG A 47 7.29 -1.97 3.98
C ARG A 47 6.23 -2.62 3.09
N MET A 48 6.65 -3.50 2.21
CA MET A 48 5.72 -4.21 1.33
C MET A 48 4.76 -5.10 2.11
N GLN A 49 5.22 -5.76 3.17
CA GLN A 49 4.36 -6.58 4.02
C GLN A 49 3.30 -5.73 4.72
N LEU A 50 3.69 -4.55 5.21
CA LEU A 50 2.75 -3.63 5.85
C LEU A 50 1.70 -3.13 4.86
N VAL A 51 2.11 -2.80 3.63
CA VAL A 51 1.17 -2.36 2.59
C VAL A 51 0.22 -3.49 2.20
N ALA A 52 0.71 -4.72 2.08
CA ALA A 52 -0.14 -5.88 1.78
C ALA A 52 -1.21 -6.06 2.86
N THR A 53 -0.85 -5.92 4.13
CA THR A 53 -1.81 -5.98 5.23
C THR A 53 -2.83 -4.85 5.14
N LEU A 54 -2.37 -3.64 4.83
CA LEU A 54 -3.25 -2.49 4.64
C LEU A 54 -4.27 -2.73 3.53
N LEU A 55 -3.85 -3.33 2.42
CA LEU A 55 -4.75 -3.64 1.32
C LEU A 55 -5.85 -4.60 1.73
N LEU A 56 -5.56 -5.56 2.60
CA LEU A 56 -6.60 -6.46 3.13
C LEU A 56 -7.67 -5.69 3.91
N VAL A 57 -7.26 -4.69 4.68
CA VAL A 57 -8.20 -3.83 5.39
C VAL A 57 -9.03 -3.01 4.40
N LEU A 58 -8.39 -2.45 3.40
CA LEU A 58 -9.08 -1.60 2.41
C LEU A 58 -10.03 -2.40 1.53
N GLU A 59 -9.74 -3.65 1.23
CA GLU A 59 -10.63 -4.51 0.45
C GLU A 59 -12.01 -4.66 1.09
N GLU A 60 -12.10 -4.53 2.40
CA GLU A 60 -13.39 -4.57 3.11
C GLU A 60 -14.25 -3.33 2.82
N SER A 61 -13.64 -2.26 2.34
CA SER A 61 -14.31 -0.98 2.11
C SER A 61 -14.71 -0.76 0.65
N PHE A 62 -14.13 -1.51 -0.28
CA PHE A 62 -14.31 -1.25 -1.71
C PHE A 62 -14.71 -2.51 -2.47
N ASP A 63 -15.75 -2.38 -3.29
CA ASP A 63 -16.17 -3.46 -4.20
C ASP A 63 -15.33 -3.46 -5.48
N ASP A 64 -14.78 -2.30 -5.84
CA ASP A 64 -13.98 -2.12 -7.04
C ASP A 64 -12.51 -2.44 -6.74
N PRO A 65 -11.86 -3.35 -7.49
CA PRO A 65 -10.46 -3.70 -7.27
C PRO A 65 -9.51 -2.50 -7.32
N SER A 66 -9.85 -1.45 -8.07
CA SER A 66 -9.01 -0.25 -8.14
C SER A 66 -9.26 0.74 -7.01
N GLY A 67 -10.23 0.49 -6.14
CA GLY A 67 -10.62 1.40 -5.07
C GLY A 67 -9.49 1.65 -4.07
N ALA A 68 -8.74 0.61 -3.71
CA ALA A 68 -7.63 0.73 -2.78
C ALA A 68 -6.51 1.62 -3.34
N ALA A 69 -6.17 1.44 -4.62
CA ALA A 69 -5.15 2.27 -5.27
C ALA A 69 -5.58 3.74 -5.31
N ARG A 70 -6.84 4.01 -5.63
CA ARG A 70 -7.36 5.39 -5.63
C ARG A 70 -7.33 5.99 -4.22
N TRP A 71 -7.77 5.23 -3.22
CA TRP A 71 -7.76 5.70 -1.83
C TRP A 71 -6.35 6.13 -1.41
N LEU A 72 -5.33 5.37 -1.80
CA LEU A 72 -3.94 5.66 -1.46
C LEU A 72 -3.43 6.96 -2.09
N THR A 73 -3.99 7.40 -3.20
CA THR A 73 -3.49 8.55 -3.96
C THR A 73 -4.30 9.83 -3.81
N VAL A 74 -5.43 9.76 -3.11
CA VAL A 74 -6.29 10.94 -2.90
C VAL A 74 -6.00 11.55 -1.53
N ASP A 75 -5.88 12.88 -1.47
CA ASP A 75 -5.64 13.58 -0.21
C ASP A 75 -6.74 13.23 0.80
N ASN A 76 -6.32 12.94 2.02
CA ASN A 76 -7.22 12.50 3.08
C ASN A 76 -7.23 13.51 4.22
N PRO A 77 -8.38 14.11 4.54
CA PRO A 77 -8.47 15.09 5.63
C PRO A 77 -7.99 14.54 6.97
N SER A 78 -8.22 13.26 7.24
CA SER A 78 -7.80 12.61 8.48
C SER A 78 -6.29 12.47 8.60
N LEU A 79 -5.54 12.70 7.51
CA LEU A 79 -4.09 12.64 7.47
C LEU A 79 -3.48 14.02 7.22
N GLY A 80 -4.19 15.10 7.59
CA GLY A 80 -3.74 16.46 7.35
C GLY A 80 -3.72 16.81 5.87
N PHE A 81 -4.66 16.26 5.09
CA PHE A 81 -4.78 16.45 3.64
C PHE A 81 -3.60 15.90 2.85
N ARG A 82 -2.83 14.98 3.45
CA ARG A 82 -1.82 14.19 2.70
C ARG A 82 -2.49 12.98 2.07
N ALA A 83 -1.99 12.54 0.93
CA ALA A 83 -2.38 11.25 0.38
C ALA A 83 -1.83 10.14 1.28
N PRO A 84 -2.58 9.07 1.53
CA PRO A 84 -2.09 7.97 2.35
C PRO A 84 -0.75 7.41 1.89
N ILE A 85 -0.51 7.33 0.58
CA ILE A 85 0.78 6.83 0.05
C ILE A 85 1.95 7.69 0.51
N ASP A 86 1.76 9.01 0.61
CA ASP A 86 2.81 9.92 1.06
C ASP A 86 3.07 9.75 2.56
N ALA A 87 2.02 9.58 3.35
CA ALA A 87 2.15 9.31 4.78
C ALA A 87 2.88 7.96 5.00
N LEU A 88 2.57 6.94 4.21
CA LEU A 88 3.26 5.65 4.28
C LEU A 88 4.74 5.79 3.93
N ALA A 89 5.07 6.58 2.91
CA ALA A 89 6.46 6.82 2.52
C ALA A 89 7.25 7.50 3.65
N GLU A 90 6.59 8.33 4.44
CA GLU A 90 7.19 8.97 5.62
C GLU A 90 7.30 8.04 6.83
N GLY A 91 6.67 6.87 6.78
CA GLY A 91 6.70 5.92 7.88
C GLY A 91 5.50 5.99 8.82
N ALA A 92 4.47 6.77 8.49
CA ALA A 92 3.30 6.96 9.35
C ALA A 92 2.29 5.82 9.19
N PHE A 93 2.75 4.57 9.31
CA PHE A 93 1.90 3.39 9.10
C PHE A 93 0.76 3.29 10.11
N ALA A 94 1.03 3.57 11.39
CA ALA A 94 0.00 3.48 12.43
C ALA A 94 -1.16 4.43 12.15
N GLU A 95 -0.85 5.66 11.73
CA GLU A 95 -1.88 6.65 11.41
C GLU A 95 -2.72 6.20 10.21
N VAL A 96 -2.06 5.71 9.16
CA VAL A 96 -2.76 5.27 7.95
C VAL A 96 -3.62 4.04 8.25
N PHE A 97 -3.12 3.08 9.03
CA PHE A 97 -3.91 1.91 9.42
C PHE A 97 -5.15 2.31 10.23
N ALA A 98 -5.02 3.27 11.14
CA ALA A 98 -6.16 3.75 11.92
C ALA A 98 -7.23 4.37 11.01
N VAL A 99 -6.82 5.17 10.04
CA VAL A 99 -7.74 5.80 9.09
C VAL A 99 -8.39 4.74 8.19
N ALA A 100 -7.62 3.76 7.73
CA ALA A 100 -8.13 2.69 6.88
C ALA A 100 -9.16 1.83 7.64
N ARG A 101 -8.90 1.50 8.90
CA ARG A 101 -9.85 0.75 9.72
C ARG A 101 -11.13 1.53 9.96
N ASP A 102 -11.02 2.83 10.22
CA ASP A 102 -12.19 3.68 10.38
C ASP A 102 -13.03 3.71 9.09
N CYS A 103 -12.39 3.78 7.96
CA CYS A 103 -13.05 3.70 6.65
C CYS A 103 -13.78 2.35 6.49
N ALA A 104 -13.14 1.24 6.84
CA ALA A 104 -13.74 -0.09 6.74
C ALA A 104 -14.97 -0.22 7.66
N ILE A 105 -14.90 0.32 8.87
CA ILE A 105 -16.02 0.31 9.82
C ILE A 105 -17.21 1.10 9.27
N ARG A 106 -16.94 2.27 8.68
CA ARG A 106 -18.01 3.17 8.21
C ARG A 106 -18.66 2.72 6.91
N PHE A 107 -17.86 2.16 6.00
CA PHE A 107 -18.31 1.92 4.62
C PHE A 107 -18.30 0.46 4.20
N GLY A 108 -17.48 -0.38 4.82
CA GLY A 108 -17.32 -1.78 4.46
C GLY A 108 -17.79 -2.76 5.53
N GLY A 109 -18.05 -2.30 6.74
CA GLY A 109 -18.45 -3.17 7.83
C GLY A 109 -19.88 -3.68 7.69
N PRO A 110 -20.25 -4.68 8.49
CA PRO A 110 -21.63 -5.18 8.51
C PRO A 110 -22.57 -4.08 8.96
N GLN A 111 -23.71 -4.04 8.33
CA GLN A 111 -24.76 -3.07 8.61
C GLN A 111 -25.74 -3.62 9.64
#